data_c4cba8c253bbea03943d80f3279fb31f
#
_entry.id   c4cba8c253bbea03943d80f3279fb31f
#
_cell.length_a   1.000
_cell.length_b   1.000
_cell.length_c   1.000
_cell.angle_alpha   90.00
_cell.angle_beta   90.00
_cell.angle_gamma   90.00
#
_symmetry.space_group_name_H-M   'P 1'
#
loop_
_entity.id
_entity.type
_entity.pdbx_description
1 polymer ?
#
loop_
_entity_poly.entity_id
_entity_poly.type
_entity_poly.pdbx_seq_one_letter_code
_entity_poly.pdbx_strand_id
1 'polypeptide(L)'
;DVCSPLRDSVVNDAKRMAVDVALSLPMLWGTGDVGAIAAKRFARQLAENAGLPAVVGTLPEAARTQSVLLAGPRAGQAHVDDIFRDRVEQPEAATKLRLMLLRDSGEHPETAALAAAAVDLAESRGVPVNVLTAEGTHALTRLASLVGVCDFASIYAGLALGLDPMSAANELDGRVR
;
A
#
# COMPACT_ATOMS: atom_id res chain seq x y z
N ASP A 1 -6.23 -8.71 -18.58
CA ASP A 1 -7.30 -9.48 -17.90
C ASP A 1 -7.72 -8.94 -16.53
N VAL A 2 -6.91 -8.07 -15.90
CA VAL A 2 -7.24 -7.46 -14.59
C VAL A 2 -8.55 -6.64 -14.65
N CYS A 3 -8.84 -6.05 -15.79
CA CYS A 3 -10.01 -5.20 -16.03
C CYS A 3 -11.20 -5.94 -16.67
N SER A 4 -11.20 -7.27 -16.76
CA SER A 4 -12.32 -7.99 -17.34
C SER A 4 -13.51 -8.04 -16.38
N PRO A 5 -14.65 -7.46 -16.74
CA PRO A 5 -15.87 -7.49 -15.91
C PRO A 5 -16.47 -8.89 -15.75
N LEU A 6 -16.02 -9.85 -16.56
CA LEU A 6 -16.50 -11.23 -16.57
C LEU A 6 -15.60 -12.19 -15.75
N ARG A 7 -14.68 -11.67 -14.99
CA ARG A 7 -13.83 -12.52 -14.14
C ARG A 7 -14.62 -12.96 -12.91
N ASP A 8 -15.20 -14.12 -12.98
CA ASP A 8 -15.99 -14.79 -11.91
C ASP A 8 -15.15 -15.20 -10.67
N SER A 9 -13.91 -14.77 -10.58
CA SER A 9 -13.09 -15.06 -9.43
C SER A 9 -13.59 -14.24 -8.23
N VAL A 10 -14.21 -14.92 -7.28
CA VAL A 10 -14.64 -14.34 -6.00
C VAL A 10 -13.47 -13.69 -5.27
N VAL A 11 -12.25 -14.19 -5.50
CA VAL A 11 -11.00 -13.66 -4.95
C VAL A 11 -10.06 -13.29 -6.10
N ASN A 12 -9.62 -12.05 -6.15
CA ASN A 12 -8.60 -11.56 -7.06
C ASN A 12 -7.60 -10.66 -6.30
N ASP A 13 -6.47 -10.32 -6.94
CA ASP A 13 -5.40 -9.57 -6.31
C ASP A 13 -5.86 -8.22 -5.77
N ALA A 14 -6.73 -7.51 -6.50
CA ALA A 14 -7.26 -6.23 -6.06
C ALA A 14 -8.14 -6.37 -4.80
N LYS A 15 -8.97 -7.40 -4.70
CA LYS A 15 -9.79 -7.65 -3.50
C LYS A 15 -8.94 -8.04 -2.29
N ARG A 16 -7.91 -8.89 -2.48
CA ARG A 16 -6.97 -9.23 -1.39
C ARG A 16 -6.26 -7.99 -0.90
N MET A 17 -5.71 -7.21 -1.84
CA MET A 17 -5.03 -5.96 -1.53
C MET A 17 -5.96 -4.95 -0.82
N ALA A 18 -7.23 -4.88 -1.20
CA ALA A 18 -8.21 -4.02 -0.57
C ALA A 18 -8.41 -4.35 0.91
N VAL A 19 -8.57 -5.64 1.26
CA VAL A 19 -8.67 -6.08 2.65
C VAL A 19 -7.40 -5.74 3.42
N ASP A 20 -6.25 -5.99 2.81
CA ASP A 20 -4.94 -5.74 3.41
C ASP A 20 -4.73 -4.26 3.74
N VAL A 21 -5.08 -3.34 2.85
CA VAL A 21 -4.95 -1.89 3.10
C VAL A 21 -6.00 -1.36 4.06
N ALA A 22 -7.23 -1.90 4.04
CA ALA A 22 -8.29 -1.46 4.93
C ALA A 22 -7.97 -1.74 6.42
N LEU A 23 -7.16 -2.76 6.69
CA LEU A 23 -6.79 -3.20 8.04
C LEU A 23 -5.39 -2.73 8.49
N SER A 24 -4.72 -1.88 7.72
CA SER A 24 -3.34 -1.48 7.98
C SER A 24 -3.07 -0.01 7.64
N LEU A 25 -1.89 0.47 8.05
CA LEU A 25 -1.30 1.70 7.52
C LEU A 25 -0.39 1.33 6.34
N PRO A 26 -0.82 1.54 5.09
CA PRO A 26 -0.04 1.14 3.93
C PRO A 26 1.19 2.03 3.73
N MET A 27 2.34 1.39 3.58
CA MET A 27 3.59 2.01 3.15
C MET A 27 3.86 1.54 1.71
N LEU A 28 3.65 2.44 0.76
CA LEU A 28 3.67 2.15 -0.68
C LEU A 28 5.03 2.53 -1.26
N TRP A 29 5.86 1.54 -1.54
CA TRP A 29 7.16 1.76 -2.17
C TRP A 29 7.12 1.34 -3.63
N GLY A 30 7.55 2.23 -4.52
CA GLY A 30 7.67 1.97 -5.94
C GLY A 30 9.11 1.80 -6.38
N THR A 31 9.36 0.89 -7.35
CA THR A 31 10.66 0.75 -8.00
C THR A 31 10.61 1.34 -9.40
N GLY A 32 11.68 2.00 -9.80
CA GLY A 32 11.74 2.71 -11.08
C GLY A 32 10.63 3.76 -11.24
N ASP A 33 10.53 4.37 -12.42
CA ASP A 33 9.53 5.40 -12.68
C ASP A 33 8.11 4.84 -12.67
N VAL A 34 7.92 3.66 -13.25
CA VAL A 34 6.61 3.00 -13.36
C VAL A 34 6.04 2.67 -11.98
N GLY A 35 6.83 2.02 -11.12
CA GLY A 35 6.40 1.71 -9.75
C GLY A 35 6.19 2.95 -8.90
N ALA A 36 7.04 3.98 -9.06
CA ALA A 36 6.92 5.24 -8.33
C ALA A 36 5.63 6.00 -8.69
N ILE A 37 5.28 6.06 -9.98
CA ILE A 37 4.03 6.68 -10.44
C ILE A 37 2.82 5.89 -9.92
N ALA A 38 2.87 4.56 -10.01
CA ALA A 38 1.79 3.70 -9.52
C ALA A 38 1.58 3.85 -8.01
N ALA A 39 2.66 3.91 -7.20
CA ALA A 39 2.58 4.10 -5.76
C ALA A 39 1.94 5.45 -5.39
N LYS A 40 2.34 6.53 -6.03
CA LYS A 40 1.75 7.87 -5.83
C LYS A 40 0.28 7.89 -6.21
N ARG A 41 -0.08 7.28 -7.34
CA ARG A 41 -1.48 7.18 -7.76
C ARG A 41 -2.29 6.36 -6.77
N PHE A 42 -1.79 5.21 -6.34
CA PHE A 42 -2.49 4.36 -5.40
C PHE A 42 -2.77 5.07 -4.06
N ALA A 43 -1.78 5.77 -3.51
CA ALA A 43 -1.97 6.58 -2.31
C ALA A 43 -3.09 7.61 -2.46
N ARG A 44 -3.12 8.30 -3.61
CA ARG A 44 -4.16 9.26 -3.93
C ARG A 44 -5.54 8.59 -4.02
N GLN A 45 -5.63 7.46 -4.72
CA GLN A 45 -6.88 6.73 -4.87
C GLN A 45 -7.37 6.15 -3.53
N LEU A 46 -6.49 5.69 -2.64
CA LEU A 46 -6.85 5.27 -1.29
C LEU A 46 -7.44 6.43 -0.47
N ALA A 47 -6.85 7.62 -0.59
CA ALA A 47 -7.39 8.80 0.09
C ALA A 47 -8.76 9.22 -0.49
N GLU A 48 -8.91 9.22 -1.82
CA GLU A 48 -10.14 9.63 -2.50
C GLU A 48 -11.29 8.63 -2.31
N ASN A 49 -11.02 7.33 -2.46
CA ASN A 49 -12.05 6.29 -2.50
C ASN A 49 -12.34 5.66 -1.13
N ALA A 50 -11.36 5.66 -0.23
CA ALA A 50 -11.44 4.92 1.04
C ALA A 50 -11.09 5.77 2.27
N GLY A 51 -10.74 7.06 2.11
CA GLY A 51 -10.32 7.90 3.23
C GLY A 51 -9.07 7.42 3.97
N LEU A 52 -8.26 6.56 3.33
CA LEU A 52 -7.10 5.93 3.93
C LEU A 52 -5.82 6.72 3.63
N PRO A 53 -5.05 7.11 4.67
CA PRO A 53 -3.72 7.68 4.47
C PRO A 53 -2.72 6.59 4.07
N ALA A 54 -1.68 6.96 3.32
CA ALA A 54 -0.58 6.08 2.97
C ALA A 54 0.77 6.82 3.04
N VAL A 55 1.82 6.10 3.42
CA VAL A 55 3.19 6.58 3.33
C VAL A 55 3.76 6.17 1.98
N VAL A 56 4.24 7.12 1.19
CA VAL A 56 4.74 6.85 -0.18
C VAL A 56 6.25 7.03 -0.24
N GLY A 57 6.92 6.11 -0.92
CA GLY A 57 8.35 6.19 -1.18
C GLY A 57 8.74 5.61 -2.53
N THR A 58 9.94 5.95 -2.98
CA THR A 58 10.54 5.41 -4.21
C THR A 58 11.90 4.84 -3.87
N LEU A 59 12.18 3.61 -4.28
CA LEU A 59 13.52 3.04 -4.17
C LEU A 59 14.45 3.64 -5.23
N PRO A 60 15.70 3.97 -4.87
CA PRO A 60 16.41 3.59 -3.62
C PRO A 60 16.22 4.55 -2.44
N GLU A 61 15.63 5.72 -2.61
CA GLU A 61 15.58 6.75 -1.57
C GLU A 61 14.76 6.33 -0.34
N ALA A 62 13.63 5.67 -0.55
CA ALA A 62 12.76 5.20 0.53
C ALA A 62 13.49 4.25 1.49
N ALA A 63 14.41 3.43 0.99
CA ALA A 63 15.22 2.56 1.83
C ALA A 63 16.11 3.33 2.82
N ARG A 64 16.53 4.54 2.47
CA ARG A 64 17.35 5.39 3.34
C ARG A 64 16.52 6.21 4.32
N THR A 65 15.38 6.72 3.87
CA THR A 65 14.59 7.71 4.64
C THR A 65 13.44 7.08 5.42
N GLN A 66 12.93 5.93 4.99
CA GLN A 66 11.72 5.31 5.55
C GLN A 66 11.94 3.92 6.17
N SER A 67 13.10 3.28 5.99
CA SER A 67 13.35 1.96 6.58
C SER A 67 13.23 1.94 8.11
N VAL A 68 13.47 3.06 8.78
CA VAL A 68 13.27 3.21 10.21
C VAL A 68 11.82 2.96 10.64
N LEU A 69 10.84 3.17 9.76
CA LEU A 69 9.43 2.90 10.03
C LEU A 69 9.17 1.40 10.23
N LEU A 70 9.96 0.54 9.58
CA LEU A 70 9.87 -0.92 9.72
C LEU A 70 10.33 -1.42 11.11
N ALA A 71 10.99 -0.57 11.91
CA ALA A 71 11.37 -0.84 13.29
C ALA A 71 10.60 0.05 14.29
N GLY A 72 9.70 0.88 13.80
CA GLY A 72 8.95 1.84 14.61
C GLY A 72 7.80 1.19 15.40
N PRO A 73 7.08 1.97 16.19
CA PRO A 73 6.02 1.49 17.09
C PRO A 73 4.80 0.88 16.34
N ARG A 74 4.70 1.09 15.05
CA ARG A 74 3.66 0.50 14.19
C ARG A 74 4.13 -0.72 13.39
N ALA A 75 5.39 -1.15 13.55
CA ALA A 75 5.91 -2.39 13.01
C ALA A 75 5.28 -3.60 13.74
N GLY A 76 5.30 -4.78 13.08
CA GLY A 76 4.61 -5.97 13.57
C GLY A 76 5.06 -6.46 14.94
N GLN A 77 6.36 -6.33 15.25
CA GLN A 77 6.98 -6.75 16.52
C GLN A 77 7.46 -5.54 17.32
N ALA A 78 6.69 -4.48 17.42
CA ALA A 78 7.00 -3.45 18.39
C ALA A 78 6.82 -4.02 19.79
N HIS A 79 7.86 -4.66 20.33
CA HIS A 79 8.03 -4.86 21.76
C HIS A 79 8.30 -3.47 22.38
N VAL A 80 7.24 -2.74 22.59
CA VAL A 80 7.29 -1.72 23.64
C VAL A 80 7.16 -2.53 24.92
N ASP A 81 8.29 -2.93 25.51
CA ASP A 81 8.36 -3.27 26.92
C ASP A 81 8.06 -1.99 27.69
N ASP A 82 6.81 -1.59 27.63
CA ASP A 82 6.32 -0.49 28.43
C ASP A 82 6.12 -1.00 29.84
N ILE A 83 7.19 -0.90 30.63
CA ILE A 83 7.18 -1.20 32.08
C ILE A 83 6.17 -0.32 32.85
N PHE A 84 5.62 0.71 32.22
CA PHE A 84 4.60 1.61 32.79
C PHE A 84 3.20 1.31 32.29
N ARG A 85 3.00 0.31 31.43
CA ARG A 85 1.70 -0.02 30.88
C ARG A 85 0.89 -0.81 31.90
N ASP A 86 -0.12 -0.15 32.45
CA ASP A 86 -1.09 -0.84 33.31
C ASP A 86 -1.83 -1.90 32.46
N ARG A 87 -1.83 -3.16 32.93
CA ARG A 87 -2.40 -4.31 32.22
C ARG A 87 -3.92 -4.25 32.04
N VAL A 88 -4.56 -3.23 32.55
CA VAL A 88 -6.03 -3.08 32.59
C VAL A 88 -6.57 -2.36 31.34
N GLU A 89 -5.78 -1.55 30.67
CA GLU A 89 -6.17 -0.92 29.42
C GLU A 89 -5.73 -1.80 28.25
N GLN A 90 -6.65 -2.57 27.65
CA GLN A 90 -6.43 -3.13 26.32
C GLN A 90 -6.32 -1.94 25.36
N PRO A 91 -5.13 -1.63 24.81
CA PRO A 91 -5.08 -0.58 23.81
C PRO A 91 -5.89 -1.04 22.62
N GLU A 92 -6.74 -0.17 22.09
CA GLU A 92 -7.26 -0.32 20.74
C GLU A 92 -6.07 -0.72 19.85
N ALA A 93 -6.20 -1.85 19.14
CA ALA A 93 -5.11 -2.43 18.38
C ALA A 93 -4.59 -1.38 17.39
N ALA A 94 -3.45 -0.76 17.72
CA ALA A 94 -2.90 0.31 16.91
C ALA A 94 -2.74 -0.21 15.48
N THR A 95 -3.28 0.51 14.51
CA THR A 95 -3.19 0.15 13.09
C THR A 95 -1.73 -0.10 12.72
N LYS A 96 -1.42 -1.34 12.36
CA LYS A 96 -0.06 -1.77 12.06
C LYS A 96 0.36 -1.38 10.65
N LEU A 97 1.65 -1.16 10.50
CA LEU A 97 2.26 -0.89 9.21
C LEU A 97 2.20 -2.14 8.31
N ARG A 98 2.01 -1.91 7.00
CA ARG A 98 2.12 -2.93 5.95
C ARG A 98 2.93 -2.38 4.80
N LEU A 99 3.95 -3.10 4.37
CA LEU A 99 4.73 -2.73 3.18
C LEU A 99 4.03 -3.25 1.92
N MET A 100 3.78 -2.35 0.99
CA MET A 100 3.29 -2.68 -0.35
C MET A 100 4.33 -2.23 -1.37
N LEU A 101 4.95 -3.19 -2.02
CA LEU A 101 6.02 -2.96 -2.98
C LEU A 101 5.47 -3.08 -4.40
N LEU A 102 5.45 -1.96 -5.13
CA LEU A 102 5.01 -1.88 -6.52
C LEU A 102 6.24 -1.90 -7.42
N ARG A 103 6.51 -3.06 -8.02
CA ARG A 103 7.74 -3.30 -8.77
C ARG A 103 7.57 -3.07 -10.26
N ASP A 104 8.46 -2.31 -10.85
CA ASP A 104 8.62 -2.28 -12.30
C ASP A 104 9.41 -3.49 -12.77
N SER A 105 8.87 -4.33 -13.65
CA SER A 105 9.63 -5.46 -14.24
C SER A 105 10.84 -5.03 -15.07
N GLY A 106 10.96 -3.75 -15.42
CA GLY A 106 12.12 -3.15 -16.08
C GLY A 106 13.07 -2.40 -15.13
N GLU A 107 12.98 -2.61 -13.82
CA GLU A 107 13.82 -1.95 -12.83
C GLU A 107 15.31 -2.32 -12.94
N HIS A 108 16.19 -1.41 -12.49
CA HIS A 108 17.62 -1.67 -12.46
C HIS A 108 17.97 -2.81 -11.49
N PRO A 109 18.94 -3.69 -11.77
CA PRO A 109 19.30 -4.81 -10.90
C PRO A 109 19.64 -4.41 -9.45
N GLU A 110 20.29 -3.27 -9.24
CA GLU A 110 20.58 -2.74 -7.89
C GLU A 110 19.30 -2.36 -7.15
N THR A 111 18.30 -1.78 -7.85
CA THR A 111 17.01 -1.46 -7.28
C THR A 111 16.24 -2.74 -6.94
N ALA A 112 16.33 -3.77 -7.79
CA ALA A 112 15.74 -5.08 -7.53
C ALA A 112 16.35 -5.75 -6.29
N ALA A 113 17.67 -5.70 -6.14
CA ALA A 113 18.35 -6.22 -4.96
C ALA A 113 17.92 -5.47 -3.68
N LEU A 114 17.82 -4.15 -3.77
CA LEU A 114 17.36 -3.32 -2.63
C LEU A 114 15.89 -3.60 -2.29
N ALA A 115 15.06 -3.84 -3.30
CA ALA A 115 13.66 -4.23 -3.11
C ALA A 115 13.54 -5.58 -2.37
N ALA A 116 14.37 -6.56 -2.74
CA ALA A 116 14.43 -7.85 -2.06
C ALA A 116 14.88 -7.68 -0.60
N ALA A 117 15.95 -6.91 -0.35
CA ALA A 117 16.42 -6.63 1.00
C ALA A 117 15.37 -5.90 1.86
N ALA A 118 14.54 -5.05 1.26
CA ALA A 118 13.45 -4.37 1.94
C ALA A 118 12.34 -5.35 2.37
N VAL A 119 12.02 -6.34 1.54
CA VAL A 119 11.09 -7.43 1.88
C VAL A 119 11.63 -8.22 3.05
N ASP A 120 12.88 -8.71 2.96
CA ASP A 120 13.53 -9.49 4.03
C ASP A 120 13.55 -8.72 5.36
N LEU A 121 13.86 -7.43 5.31
CA LEU A 121 13.84 -6.57 6.49
C LEU A 121 12.43 -6.45 7.09
N ALA A 122 11.43 -6.19 6.28
CA ALA A 122 10.05 -6.04 6.72
C ALA A 122 9.55 -7.35 7.38
N GLU A 123 9.76 -8.49 6.73
CA GLU A 123 9.38 -9.81 7.23
C GLU A 123 10.11 -10.14 8.54
N SER A 124 11.42 -9.85 8.65
CA SER A 124 12.18 -10.06 9.88
C SER A 124 11.67 -9.23 11.06
N ARG A 125 10.97 -8.13 10.78
CA ARG A 125 10.33 -7.25 11.76
C ARG A 125 8.85 -7.55 11.99
N GLY A 126 8.32 -8.60 11.35
CA GLY A 126 6.91 -8.96 11.44
C GLY A 126 5.98 -7.96 10.77
N VAL A 127 6.49 -7.14 9.84
CA VAL A 127 5.68 -6.25 9.01
C VAL A 127 5.19 -7.04 7.80
N PRO A 128 3.88 -7.19 7.61
CA PRO A 128 3.34 -7.89 6.44
C PRO A 128 3.72 -7.18 5.14
N VAL A 129 4.02 -7.98 4.11
CA VAL A 129 4.45 -7.47 2.79
C VAL A 129 3.51 -7.97 1.70
N ASN A 130 3.17 -7.06 0.78
CA ASN A 130 2.56 -7.39 -0.50
C ASN A 130 3.47 -6.90 -1.61
N VAL A 131 3.76 -7.76 -2.58
CA VAL A 131 4.54 -7.41 -3.76
C VAL A 131 3.65 -7.51 -4.98
N LEU A 132 3.54 -6.42 -5.72
CA LEU A 132 2.86 -6.38 -7.01
C LEU A 132 3.89 -6.02 -8.09
N THR A 133 4.09 -6.92 -9.06
CA THR A 133 5.03 -6.71 -10.16
C THR A 133 4.30 -6.34 -11.43
N ALA A 134 4.78 -5.30 -12.11
CA ALA A 134 4.24 -4.85 -13.38
C ALA A 134 4.35 -5.91 -14.47
N GLU A 135 3.30 -6.07 -15.26
CA GLU A 135 3.25 -6.97 -16.41
C GLU A 135 3.29 -6.19 -17.72
N GLY A 136 4.01 -6.71 -18.70
CA GLY A 136 4.09 -6.14 -20.05
C GLY A 136 5.48 -5.75 -20.49
N THR A 137 5.64 -5.51 -21.78
CA THR A 137 6.94 -5.20 -22.43
C THR A 137 7.22 -3.70 -22.53
N HIS A 138 6.17 -2.88 -22.66
CA HIS A 138 6.30 -1.44 -22.77
C HIS A 138 5.97 -0.73 -21.46
N ALA A 139 6.60 0.40 -21.19
CA ALA A 139 6.41 1.16 -19.95
C ALA A 139 4.94 1.49 -19.67
N LEU A 140 4.16 1.87 -20.69
CA LEU A 140 2.72 2.16 -20.54
C LEU A 140 1.92 0.91 -20.18
N THR A 141 2.26 -0.25 -20.75
CA THR A 141 1.58 -1.52 -20.42
C THR A 141 1.90 -1.92 -18.98
N ARG A 142 3.16 -1.79 -18.57
CA ARG A 142 3.59 -2.06 -17.20
C ARG A 142 2.90 -1.13 -16.20
N LEU A 143 2.84 0.15 -16.52
CA LEU A 143 2.12 1.12 -15.68
C LEU A 143 0.64 0.77 -15.58
N ALA A 144 -0.01 0.48 -16.71
CA ALA A 144 -1.44 0.15 -16.75
C ALA A 144 -1.75 -1.11 -15.93
N SER A 145 -0.87 -2.12 -15.93
CA SER A 145 -1.05 -3.34 -15.14
C SER A 145 -1.04 -3.06 -13.63
N LEU A 146 -0.10 -2.24 -13.14
CA LEU A 146 -0.07 -1.84 -11.73
C LEU A 146 -1.27 -0.96 -11.36
N VAL A 147 -1.53 0.08 -12.17
CA VAL A 147 -2.60 1.04 -11.92
C VAL A 147 -3.96 0.34 -11.90
N GLY A 148 -4.22 -0.59 -12.82
CA GLY A 148 -5.48 -1.31 -12.87
C GLY A 148 -5.77 -2.07 -11.56
N VAL A 149 -4.80 -2.81 -11.03
CA VAL A 149 -4.97 -3.52 -9.75
C VAL A 149 -5.17 -2.53 -8.60
N CYS A 150 -4.34 -1.48 -8.54
CA CYS A 150 -4.37 -0.48 -7.45
C CYS A 150 -5.68 0.33 -7.43
N ASP A 151 -6.17 0.74 -8.59
CA ASP A 151 -7.42 1.50 -8.71
C ASP A 151 -8.62 0.64 -8.22
N PHE A 152 -8.73 -0.61 -8.68
CA PHE A 152 -9.77 -1.52 -8.18
C PHE A 152 -9.61 -1.81 -6.69
N ALA A 153 -8.37 -1.98 -6.19
CA ALA A 153 -8.13 -2.22 -4.78
C ALA A 153 -8.59 -1.03 -3.91
N SER A 154 -8.39 0.21 -4.37
CA SER A 154 -8.84 1.39 -3.63
C SER A 154 -10.38 1.48 -3.54
N ILE A 155 -11.07 1.15 -4.64
CA ILE A 155 -12.54 1.11 -4.68
C ILE A 155 -13.07 0.02 -3.75
N TYR A 156 -12.50 -1.20 -3.83
CA TYR A 156 -12.91 -2.29 -2.96
C TYR A 156 -12.63 -2.01 -1.47
N ALA A 157 -11.54 -1.29 -1.18
CA ALA A 157 -11.24 -0.87 0.19
C ALA A 157 -12.31 0.11 0.72
N GLY A 158 -12.71 1.09 -0.08
CA GLY A 158 -13.80 2.01 0.26
C GLY A 158 -15.12 1.27 0.53
N LEU A 159 -15.49 0.35 -0.36
CA LEU A 159 -16.70 -0.47 -0.18
C LEU A 159 -16.62 -1.36 1.08
N ALA A 160 -15.46 -1.96 1.36
CA ALA A 160 -15.24 -2.78 2.55
C ALA A 160 -15.35 -1.96 3.85
N LEU A 161 -15.03 -0.68 3.80
CA LEU A 161 -15.17 0.27 4.91
C LEU A 161 -16.58 0.90 4.99
N GLY A 162 -17.49 0.50 4.10
CA GLY A 162 -18.86 1.04 4.06
C GLY A 162 -18.94 2.46 3.46
N LEU A 163 -17.89 2.90 2.78
CA LEU A 163 -17.88 4.19 2.08
C LEU A 163 -18.41 4.02 0.66
N ASP A 164 -19.03 5.08 0.13
CA ASP A 164 -19.38 5.17 -1.28
C ASP A 164 -18.24 5.87 -2.05
N PRO A 165 -17.42 5.15 -2.86
CA PRO A 165 -16.33 5.75 -3.61
C PRO A 165 -16.77 6.81 -4.62
N MET A 166 -18.06 6.82 -5.01
CA MET A 166 -18.62 7.80 -5.93
C MET A 166 -19.08 9.08 -5.20
N SER A 167 -19.25 9.01 -3.90
CA SER A 167 -19.67 10.14 -3.05
C SER A 167 -18.49 10.93 -2.49
N ALA A 168 -17.25 10.67 -2.93
CA ALA A 168 -16.05 11.40 -2.49
C ALA A 168 -16.25 12.92 -2.71
N ALA A 169 -17.17 13.43 -1.92
CA ALA A 169 -17.57 14.81 -1.90
C ALA A 169 -16.37 15.60 -1.39
N ASN A 170 -15.83 16.44 -2.23
CA ASN A 170 -15.05 17.57 -1.83
C ASN A 170 -15.90 18.45 -0.91
N GLU A 171 -16.05 18.04 0.34
CA GLU A 171 -16.79 18.84 1.35
C GLU A 171 -16.19 20.24 1.46
N LEU A 172 -14.89 20.40 1.13
CA LEU A 172 -14.23 21.69 1.07
C LEU A 172 -14.66 22.52 -0.14
N ASP A 173 -14.89 21.92 -1.31
CA ASP A 173 -15.37 22.65 -2.49
C ASP A 173 -16.78 23.23 -2.27
N GLY A 174 -17.61 22.55 -1.50
CA GLY A 174 -18.93 23.05 -1.09
C GLY A 174 -18.89 24.20 -0.09
N ARG A 175 -17.78 24.40 0.62
CA ARG A 175 -17.59 25.47 1.62
C ARG A 175 -16.94 26.74 1.07
N VAL A 176 -16.36 26.67 -0.12
CA VAL A 176 -15.66 27.80 -0.77
C VAL A 176 -16.56 28.53 -1.78
N ARG A 177 -17.78 28.06 -2.00
CA ARG A 177 -18.84 28.72 -2.80
C ARG A 177 -19.82 29.44 -1.84
#